data_96e647d2a826d25a85e900af26edaedd
#
_entry.id   96e647d2a826d25a85e900af26edaedd
#
_cell.length_a   1.000
_cell.length_b   1.000
_cell.length_c   1.000
_cell.angle_alpha   90.00
_cell.angle_beta   90.00
_cell.angle_gamma   90.00
#
_symmetry.space_group_name_H-M   'P 1'
#
loop_
_entity.id
_entity.type
_entity.pdbx_description
1 polymer ?
#
loop_
_entity_poly.entity_id
_entity_poly.type
_entity_poly.pdbx_seq_one_letter_code
_entity_poly.pdbx_strand_id
1 'polypeptide(L)'
;GDTFADLTGGFGIDCSFLSRKFKQADYVERQSELCELAEHNFPLLGLKIGVHNEDGVEYLKQMHPVDVLFLDPARRDGHGGRTVAFSDCEPDVSALEDLLVEKAKKVMVKLSPMLDLSLALKALKYVREVHIVSVNNECKELLLILEKSTDSSEIVIHCEQITSTGEHQHY
;
A
#
# COMPACT_ATOMS: atom_id res chain seq x y z
N GLY A 1 -1.69 12.10 10.17
CA GLY A 1 -0.33 11.68 10.50
C GLY A 1 0.70 12.73 10.12
N ASP A 2 1.91 12.58 10.63
CA ASP A 2 2.98 13.54 10.33
C ASP A 2 3.88 13.02 9.19
N THR A 3 4.10 11.70 9.13
CA THR A 3 5.05 11.08 8.21
C THR A 3 4.43 9.92 7.42
N PHE A 4 4.78 9.85 6.14
CA PHE A 4 4.29 8.85 5.19
C PHE A 4 5.44 8.37 4.30
N ALA A 5 5.45 7.10 3.93
CA ALA A 5 6.34 6.60 2.89
C ALA A 5 5.63 5.59 1.99
N ASP A 6 5.82 5.74 0.69
CA ASP A 6 5.40 4.80 -0.35
C ASP A 6 6.63 4.01 -0.82
N LEU A 7 6.65 2.70 -0.55
CA LEU A 7 7.77 1.82 -0.87
C LEU A 7 7.70 1.20 -2.28
N THR A 8 6.63 1.50 -3.01
CA THR A 8 6.35 0.95 -4.35
C THR A 8 5.90 2.05 -5.30
N GLY A 9 6.64 3.13 -5.35
CA GLY A 9 6.25 4.41 -5.92
C GLY A 9 5.65 4.40 -7.33
N GLY A 10 6.19 3.59 -8.23
CA GLY A 10 5.69 3.48 -9.61
C GLY A 10 5.57 4.83 -10.29
N PHE A 11 4.43 5.10 -10.93
CA PHE A 11 4.14 6.41 -11.53
C PHE A 11 3.82 7.52 -10.51
N GLY A 12 3.83 7.24 -9.20
CA GLY A 12 3.59 8.21 -8.14
C GLY A 12 2.13 8.62 -7.95
N ILE A 13 1.18 7.92 -8.57
CA ILE A 13 -0.24 8.29 -8.51
C ILE A 13 -0.76 8.17 -7.09
N ASP A 14 -0.67 7.00 -6.47
CA ASP A 14 -1.13 6.76 -5.10
C ASP A 14 -0.40 7.69 -4.12
N CYS A 15 0.93 7.80 -4.25
CA CYS A 15 1.74 8.69 -3.45
C CYS A 15 1.26 10.15 -3.54
N SER A 16 0.93 10.64 -4.74
CA SER A 16 0.48 12.01 -4.96
C SER A 16 -0.84 12.36 -4.25
N PHE A 17 -1.73 11.38 -4.08
CA PHE A 17 -2.99 11.56 -3.36
C PHE A 17 -2.82 11.37 -1.85
N LEU A 18 -2.15 10.30 -1.42
CA LEU A 18 -2.00 9.95 -0.02
C LEU A 18 -1.13 10.96 0.74
N SER A 19 -0.02 11.41 0.14
CA SER A 19 0.92 12.37 0.74
C SER A 19 0.28 13.67 1.21
N ARG A 20 -0.84 14.09 0.60
CA ARG A 20 -1.57 15.32 0.97
C ARG A 20 -2.12 15.33 2.40
N LYS A 21 -2.17 14.17 3.05
CA LYS A 21 -2.66 14.00 4.43
C LYS A 21 -1.54 14.05 5.47
N PHE A 22 -0.28 14.24 5.02
CA PHE A 22 0.90 14.19 5.87
C PHE A 22 1.76 15.44 5.71
N LYS A 23 2.57 15.74 6.73
CA LYS A 23 3.49 16.89 6.71
C LYS A 23 4.77 16.58 5.93
N GLN A 24 5.19 15.31 5.99
CA GLN A 24 6.36 14.79 5.30
C GLN A 24 5.98 13.49 4.59
N ALA A 25 6.43 13.35 3.36
CA ALA A 25 6.19 12.18 2.53
C ALA A 25 7.44 11.80 1.77
N ASP A 26 7.70 10.50 1.68
CA ASP A 26 8.76 9.89 0.92
C ASP A 26 8.17 8.93 -0.12
N TYR A 27 8.72 9.00 -1.34
CA TYR A 27 8.43 8.13 -2.47
C TYR A 27 9.69 7.34 -2.79
N VAL A 28 9.56 6.01 -2.86
CA VAL A 28 10.68 5.10 -3.11
C VAL A 28 10.37 4.25 -4.35
N GLU A 29 11.27 4.29 -5.34
CA GLU A 29 11.13 3.55 -6.59
C GLU A 29 12.51 3.14 -7.11
N ARG A 30 12.63 1.90 -7.58
CA ARG A 30 13.90 1.34 -8.07
C ARG A 30 14.26 1.77 -9.50
N GLN A 31 13.26 2.12 -10.30
CA GLN A 31 13.43 2.54 -11.70
C GLN A 31 13.73 4.03 -11.76
N SER A 32 14.95 4.37 -12.20
CA SER A 32 15.41 5.77 -12.27
C SER A 32 14.51 6.66 -13.13
N GLU A 33 14.01 6.13 -14.24
CA GLU A 33 13.13 6.86 -15.16
C GLU A 33 11.82 7.28 -14.49
N LEU A 34 11.27 6.44 -13.61
CA LEU A 34 10.06 6.77 -12.85
C LEU A 34 10.36 7.79 -11.74
N CYS A 35 11.54 7.71 -11.13
CA CYS A 35 12.00 8.74 -10.17
C CYS A 35 12.14 10.11 -10.83
N GLU A 36 12.75 10.19 -12.01
CA GLU A 36 12.87 11.43 -12.78
C GLU A 36 11.49 12.04 -13.14
N LEU A 37 10.53 11.20 -13.52
CA LEU A 37 9.15 11.63 -13.75
C LEU A 37 8.49 12.14 -12.46
N ALA A 38 8.68 11.46 -11.33
CA ALA A 38 8.15 11.86 -10.04
C ALA A 38 8.73 13.20 -9.56
N GLU A 39 10.06 13.37 -9.66
CA GLU A 39 10.77 14.62 -9.33
C GLU A 39 10.26 15.81 -10.16
N HIS A 40 9.90 15.57 -11.42
CA HIS A 40 9.33 16.59 -12.28
C HIS A 40 7.86 16.88 -11.93
N ASN A 41 7.05 15.85 -11.72
CA ASN A 41 5.60 15.97 -11.59
C ASN A 41 5.15 16.46 -10.21
N PHE A 42 5.77 16.00 -9.11
CA PHE A 42 5.33 16.37 -7.77
C PHE A 42 5.35 17.89 -7.51
N PRO A 43 6.40 18.62 -7.88
CA PRO A 43 6.37 20.08 -7.74
C PRO A 43 5.29 20.76 -8.58
N LEU A 44 4.99 20.26 -9.80
CA LEU A 44 3.92 20.79 -10.65
C LEU A 44 2.54 20.59 -10.02
N LEU A 45 2.38 19.52 -9.23
CA LEU A 45 1.18 19.24 -8.44
C LEU A 45 1.13 19.98 -7.10
N GLY A 46 2.15 20.81 -6.81
CA GLY A 46 2.28 21.52 -5.54
C GLY A 46 2.64 20.61 -4.36
N LEU A 47 3.22 19.45 -4.61
CA LEU A 47 3.57 18.45 -3.61
C LEU A 47 5.06 18.55 -3.25
N LYS A 48 5.35 18.38 -1.96
CA LYS A 48 6.72 18.28 -1.43
C LYS A 48 6.95 16.86 -0.95
N ILE A 49 7.47 16.02 -1.83
CA ILE A 49 7.71 14.60 -1.58
C ILE A 49 9.19 14.33 -1.81
N GLY A 50 9.85 13.67 -0.86
CA GLY A 50 11.22 13.18 -1.03
C GLY A 50 11.22 12.01 -2.03
N VAL A 51 12.02 12.10 -3.09
CA VAL A 51 12.16 11.02 -4.08
C VAL A 51 13.45 10.26 -3.81
N HIS A 52 13.31 8.94 -3.67
CA HIS A 52 14.43 8.03 -3.40
C HIS A 52 14.50 6.97 -4.50
N ASN A 53 15.58 6.99 -5.30
CA ASN A 53 15.84 5.97 -6.30
C ASN A 53 16.54 4.77 -5.65
N GLU A 54 15.76 3.89 -5.05
CA GLU A 54 16.23 2.74 -4.26
C GLU A 54 15.21 1.60 -4.30
N ASP A 55 15.67 0.39 -3.99
CA ASP A 55 14.78 -0.74 -3.74
C ASP A 55 13.98 -0.51 -2.45
N GLY A 56 12.65 -0.69 -2.51
CA GLY A 56 11.76 -0.42 -1.38
C GLY A 56 12.06 -1.26 -0.12
N VAL A 57 12.55 -2.50 -0.29
CA VAL A 57 12.92 -3.37 0.83
C VAL A 57 14.23 -2.91 1.48
N GLU A 58 15.21 -2.50 0.67
CA GLU A 58 16.47 -1.96 1.19
C GLU A 58 16.23 -0.62 1.91
N TYR A 59 15.39 0.25 1.34
CA TYR A 59 14.98 1.49 2.00
C TYR A 59 14.27 1.20 3.34
N LEU A 60 13.33 0.24 3.38
CA LEU A 60 12.61 -0.16 4.60
C LEU A 60 13.55 -0.56 5.74
N LYS A 61 14.63 -1.28 5.45
CA LYS A 61 15.61 -1.72 6.46
C LYS A 61 16.29 -0.56 7.17
N GLN A 62 16.57 0.53 6.48
CA GLN A 62 17.36 1.66 6.97
C GLN A 62 16.56 2.90 7.35
N MET A 63 15.29 3.02 6.88
CA MET A 63 14.47 4.18 7.16
C MET A 63 14.13 4.34 8.66
N HIS A 64 13.89 5.57 9.06
CA HIS A 64 13.28 5.84 10.36
C HIS A 64 11.79 5.46 10.37
N PRO A 65 11.24 5.06 11.53
CA PRO A 65 9.81 4.77 11.65
C PRO A 65 8.93 5.95 11.22
N VAL A 66 7.81 5.63 10.55
CA VAL A 66 6.82 6.59 10.06
C VAL A 66 5.43 6.31 10.64
N ASP A 67 4.49 7.25 10.45
CA ASP A 67 3.11 7.02 10.87
C ASP A 67 2.42 6.02 9.94
N VAL A 68 2.60 6.18 8.62
CA VAL A 68 1.98 5.30 7.62
C VAL A 68 2.98 4.88 6.56
N LEU A 69 3.05 3.57 6.31
CA LEU A 69 3.68 2.98 5.14
C LEU A 69 2.62 2.55 4.14
N PHE A 70 2.91 2.74 2.86
CA PHE A 70 2.08 2.25 1.75
C PHE A 70 2.88 1.30 0.87
N LEU A 71 2.23 0.23 0.42
CA LEU A 71 2.75 -0.73 -0.56
C LEU A 71 1.66 -1.13 -1.54
N ASP A 72 2.00 -1.16 -2.83
CA ASP A 72 1.24 -1.77 -3.91
C ASP A 72 2.10 -2.85 -4.59
N PRO A 73 2.18 -4.07 -3.99
CA PRO A 73 3.07 -5.11 -4.47
C PRO A 73 2.68 -5.56 -5.88
N ALA A 74 3.62 -5.46 -6.81
CA ALA A 74 3.42 -5.93 -8.17
C ALA A 74 3.50 -7.45 -8.25
N ARG A 75 2.71 -8.05 -9.15
CA ARG A 75 2.80 -9.47 -9.45
C ARG A 75 4.12 -9.78 -10.15
N ARG A 76 4.82 -10.82 -9.71
CA ARG A 76 6.00 -11.33 -10.42
C ARG A 76 5.57 -11.95 -11.74
N ASP A 77 6.21 -11.56 -12.84
CA ASP A 77 5.97 -12.15 -14.15
C ASP A 77 6.35 -13.63 -14.14
N GLY A 78 5.44 -14.49 -14.60
CA GLY A 78 5.76 -15.91 -14.87
C GLY A 78 4.83 -16.97 -14.30
N HIS A 79 3.90 -16.65 -13.42
CA HIS A 79 2.96 -17.63 -12.86
C HIS A 79 1.53 -17.34 -13.27
N GLY A 80 1.06 -17.97 -14.35
CA GLY A 80 -0.29 -17.85 -14.92
C GLY A 80 -1.41 -18.55 -14.10
N GLY A 81 -1.32 -18.59 -12.78
CA GLY A 81 -2.35 -19.14 -11.91
C GLY A 81 -3.52 -18.18 -11.68
N ARG A 82 -4.71 -18.73 -11.43
CA ARG A 82 -5.91 -17.94 -11.11
C ARG A 82 -5.88 -17.35 -9.70
N THR A 83 -5.14 -17.94 -8.78
CA THR A 83 -5.02 -17.52 -7.38
C THR A 83 -3.65 -16.89 -7.18
N VAL A 84 -3.63 -15.68 -6.60
CA VAL A 84 -2.41 -14.94 -6.29
C VAL A 84 -2.12 -15.11 -4.80
N ALA A 85 -0.90 -15.52 -4.46
CA ALA A 85 -0.38 -15.52 -3.08
C ALA A 85 0.61 -14.35 -2.90
N PHE A 86 0.91 -13.95 -1.66
CA PHE A 86 1.91 -12.91 -1.38
C PHE A 86 3.30 -13.27 -1.90
N SER A 87 3.66 -14.56 -1.88
CA SER A 87 4.92 -15.08 -2.45
C SER A 87 5.05 -14.85 -3.96
N ASP A 88 3.93 -14.61 -4.65
CA ASP A 88 3.90 -14.31 -6.08
C ASP A 88 4.03 -12.81 -6.37
N CYS A 89 4.11 -12.00 -5.32
CA CYS A 89 4.19 -10.55 -5.40
C CYS A 89 5.60 -10.04 -5.01
N GLU A 90 5.92 -8.85 -5.47
CA GLU A 90 7.15 -8.14 -5.10
C GLU A 90 6.80 -6.69 -4.70
N PRO A 91 7.12 -6.29 -3.46
CA PRO A 91 7.70 -7.10 -2.38
C PRO A 91 6.73 -8.15 -1.80
N ASP A 92 7.28 -9.25 -1.25
CA ASP A 92 6.50 -10.25 -0.52
C ASP A 92 6.16 -9.70 0.88
N VAL A 93 4.94 -9.21 1.04
CA VAL A 93 4.45 -8.60 2.30
C VAL A 93 4.48 -9.59 3.45
N SER A 94 4.18 -10.88 3.20
CA SER A 94 4.14 -11.89 4.26
C SER A 94 5.52 -12.17 4.85
N ALA A 95 6.57 -12.09 4.04
CA ALA A 95 7.95 -12.24 4.51
C ALA A 95 8.47 -10.99 5.23
N LEU A 96 7.90 -9.82 4.95
CA LEU A 96 8.34 -8.52 5.48
C LEU A 96 7.46 -8.02 6.64
N GLU A 97 6.37 -8.70 6.96
CA GLU A 97 5.32 -8.19 7.84
C GLU A 97 5.84 -7.69 9.19
N ASP A 98 6.71 -8.47 9.85
CA ASP A 98 7.26 -8.11 11.15
C ASP A 98 8.08 -6.79 11.07
N LEU A 99 8.87 -6.61 10.00
CA LEU A 99 9.65 -5.39 9.78
C LEU A 99 8.75 -4.20 9.42
N LEU A 100 7.73 -4.41 8.60
CA LEU A 100 6.79 -3.37 8.19
C LEU A 100 6.09 -2.76 9.42
N VAL A 101 5.56 -3.59 10.32
CA VAL A 101 4.87 -3.11 11.53
C VAL A 101 5.82 -2.61 12.63
N GLU A 102 7.12 -2.88 12.52
CA GLU A 102 8.14 -2.24 13.34
C GLU A 102 8.44 -0.82 12.85
N LYS A 103 8.43 -0.61 11.53
CA LYS A 103 8.77 0.66 10.88
C LYS A 103 7.59 1.60 10.69
N ALA A 104 6.36 1.17 10.93
CA ALA A 104 5.20 2.05 10.84
C ALA A 104 4.13 1.76 11.90
N LYS A 105 3.40 2.80 12.30
CA LYS A 105 2.22 2.63 13.15
C LYS A 105 1.10 1.92 12.38
N LYS A 106 0.91 2.29 11.11
CA LYS A 106 -0.03 1.66 10.18
C LYS A 106 0.68 1.31 8.87
N VAL A 107 0.45 0.10 8.36
CA VAL A 107 0.90 -0.32 7.05
C VAL A 107 -0.34 -0.53 6.18
N MET A 108 -0.45 0.20 5.09
CA MET A 108 -1.51 0.07 4.10
C MET A 108 -0.98 -0.73 2.91
N VAL A 109 -1.58 -1.86 2.63
CA VAL A 109 -1.23 -2.72 1.50
C VAL A 109 -2.37 -2.75 0.51
N LYS A 110 -2.14 -2.23 -0.70
CA LYS A 110 -3.09 -2.30 -1.80
C LYS A 110 -2.88 -3.61 -2.56
N LEU A 111 -3.95 -4.32 -2.82
CA LEU A 111 -3.92 -5.63 -3.44
C LEU A 111 -4.93 -5.72 -4.59
N SER A 112 -4.61 -6.54 -5.58
CA SER A 112 -5.55 -6.88 -6.65
C SER A 112 -6.79 -7.57 -6.08
N PRO A 113 -8.02 -7.28 -6.58
CA PRO A 113 -9.23 -7.98 -6.22
C PRO A 113 -9.22 -9.48 -6.60
N MET A 114 -8.22 -9.91 -7.39
CA MET A 114 -8.01 -11.32 -7.75
C MET A 114 -7.34 -12.14 -6.64
N LEU A 115 -6.84 -11.47 -5.58
CA LEU A 115 -6.22 -12.14 -4.44
C LEU A 115 -7.32 -12.82 -3.58
N ASP A 116 -7.06 -14.05 -3.16
CA ASP A 116 -7.94 -14.73 -2.21
C ASP A 116 -7.77 -14.13 -0.81
N LEU A 117 -8.78 -13.36 -0.37
CA LEU A 117 -8.76 -12.69 0.92
C LEU A 117 -8.59 -13.68 2.09
N SER A 118 -9.21 -14.86 2.00
CA SER A 118 -9.10 -15.87 3.06
C SER A 118 -7.68 -16.41 3.20
N LEU A 119 -6.97 -16.58 2.08
CA LEU A 119 -5.56 -16.97 2.09
C LEU A 119 -4.68 -15.82 2.59
N ALA A 120 -4.97 -14.58 2.19
CA ALA A 120 -4.26 -13.40 2.66
C ALA A 120 -4.33 -13.27 4.18
N LEU A 121 -5.54 -13.37 4.75
CA LEU A 121 -5.76 -13.28 6.19
C LEU A 121 -5.13 -14.43 7.00
N LYS A 122 -4.93 -15.58 6.38
CA LYS A 122 -4.18 -16.69 7.00
C LYS A 122 -2.67 -16.51 6.95
N ALA A 123 -2.17 -15.78 5.95
CA ALA A 123 -0.74 -15.56 5.75
C ALA A 123 -0.19 -14.41 6.60
N LEU A 124 -1.03 -13.47 7.04
CA LEU A 124 -0.65 -12.28 7.77
C LEU A 124 -1.19 -12.30 9.21
N LYS A 125 -0.36 -11.84 10.17
CA LYS A 125 -0.69 -11.85 11.63
C LYS A 125 -1.26 -10.52 12.09
N TYR A 126 -0.88 -9.41 11.42
CA TYR A 126 -1.10 -8.04 11.93
C TYR A 126 -2.24 -7.31 11.22
N VAL A 127 -3.03 -8.00 10.40
CA VAL A 127 -4.20 -7.38 9.74
C VAL A 127 -5.24 -6.97 10.79
N ARG A 128 -5.68 -5.71 10.74
CA ARG A 128 -6.72 -5.14 11.60
C ARG A 128 -7.96 -4.73 10.82
N GLU A 129 -7.76 -4.17 9.63
CA GLU A 129 -8.86 -3.72 8.80
C GLU A 129 -8.67 -4.26 7.37
N VAL A 130 -9.78 -4.56 6.72
CA VAL A 130 -9.87 -4.90 5.29
C VAL A 130 -10.84 -3.93 4.66
N HIS A 131 -10.42 -3.22 3.62
CA HIS A 131 -11.31 -2.39 2.82
C HIS A 131 -11.49 -3.01 1.45
N ILE A 132 -12.74 -3.31 1.10
CA ILE A 132 -13.14 -3.80 -0.22
C ILE A 132 -13.73 -2.62 -0.97
N VAL A 133 -13.00 -2.11 -1.95
CA VAL A 133 -13.42 -0.94 -2.71
C VAL A 133 -14.01 -1.36 -4.05
N SER A 134 -15.26 -0.99 -4.27
CA SER A 134 -16.00 -1.27 -5.50
C SER A 134 -16.39 0.01 -6.22
N VAL A 135 -16.38 -0.03 -7.54
CA VAL A 135 -16.89 1.03 -8.39
C VAL A 135 -17.95 0.42 -9.32
N ASN A 136 -19.19 0.96 -9.27
CA ASN A 136 -20.33 0.45 -10.03
C ASN A 136 -20.54 -1.06 -9.85
N ASN A 137 -20.50 -1.54 -8.60
CA ASN A 137 -20.65 -2.96 -8.21
C ASN A 137 -19.52 -3.90 -8.74
N GLU A 138 -18.39 -3.35 -9.16
CA GLU A 138 -17.21 -4.13 -9.52
C GLU A 138 -16.10 -3.86 -8.51
N CYS A 139 -15.61 -4.91 -7.82
CA CYS A 139 -14.48 -4.78 -6.90
C CYS A 139 -13.22 -4.36 -7.69
N LYS A 140 -12.65 -3.23 -7.31
CA LYS A 140 -11.47 -2.65 -7.96
C LYS A 140 -10.21 -2.83 -7.15
N GLU A 141 -10.31 -2.67 -5.82
CA GLU A 141 -9.18 -2.69 -4.92
C GLU A 141 -9.51 -3.43 -3.63
N LEU A 142 -8.51 -4.10 -3.08
CA LEU A 142 -8.48 -4.57 -1.70
C LEU A 142 -7.38 -3.81 -0.95
N LEU A 143 -7.72 -3.20 0.19
CA LEU A 143 -6.74 -2.58 1.05
C LEU A 143 -6.69 -3.32 2.38
N LEU A 144 -5.51 -3.75 2.79
CA LEU A 144 -5.27 -4.31 4.12
C LEU A 144 -4.56 -3.27 4.98
N ILE A 145 -5.03 -3.09 6.20
CA ILE A 145 -4.35 -2.27 7.21
C ILE A 145 -3.73 -3.19 8.25
N LEU A 146 -2.41 -3.13 8.37
CA LEU A 146 -1.66 -3.88 9.36
C LEU A 146 -1.20 -2.94 10.48
N GLU A 147 -1.37 -3.38 11.72
CA GLU A 147 -0.92 -2.66 12.92
C GLU A 147 -0.39 -3.65 13.97
N LYS A 148 0.73 -3.30 14.58
CA LYS A 148 1.24 -4.03 15.74
C LYS A 148 0.43 -3.64 16.97
N SER A 149 -0.62 -4.42 17.26
CA SER A 149 -1.43 -4.24 18.45
C SER A 149 -1.25 -5.41 19.41
N THR A 150 -1.33 -5.15 20.70
CA THR A 150 -1.37 -6.17 21.75
C THR A 150 -2.75 -6.73 21.98
N ASP A 151 -3.77 -6.11 21.37
CA ASP A 151 -5.16 -6.54 21.49
C ASP A 151 -5.52 -7.55 20.40
N SER A 152 -6.11 -8.67 20.77
CA SER A 152 -6.66 -9.69 19.87
C SER A 152 -8.04 -9.27 19.34
N SER A 153 -8.16 -8.04 18.87
CA SER A 153 -9.39 -7.54 18.29
C SER A 153 -9.72 -8.28 16.98
N GLU A 154 -11.01 -8.47 16.75
CA GLU A 154 -11.51 -9.01 15.49
C GLU A 154 -11.09 -8.13 14.31
N ILE A 155 -10.85 -8.76 13.14
CA ILE A 155 -10.57 -8.02 11.91
C ILE A 155 -11.86 -7.34 11.46
N VAL A 156 -11.80 -6.03 11.24
CA VAL A 156 -12.94 -5.26 10.74
C VAL A 156 -12.92 -5.25 9.22
N ILE A 157 -14.05 -5.55 8.59
CA ILE A 157 -14.19 -5.52 7.13
C ILE A 157 -15.11 -4.35 6.76
N HIS A 158 -14.59 -3.44 5.95
CA HIS A 158 -15.30 -2.30 5.40
C HIS A 158 -15.58 -2.55 3.92
N CYS A 159 -16.82 -2.35 3.50
CA CYS A 159 -17.18 -2.40 2.08
C CYS A 159 -17.53 -0.99 1.60
N GLU A 160 -16.76 -0.51 0.62
CA GLU A 160 -16.91 0.82 0.05
C GLU A 160 -17.43 0.71 -1.38
N GLN A 161 -18.59 1.31 -1.62
CA GLN A 161 -19.18 1.36 -2.96
C GLN A 161 -19.18 2.80 -3.48
N ILE A 162 -18.53 3.02 -4.62
CA ILE A 162 -18.49 4.30 -5.31
C ILE A 162 -19.29 4.16 -6.61
N THR A 163 -20.24 5.05 -6.85
CA THR A 163 -20.98 5.10 -8.10
C THR A 163 -20.31 6.02 -9.12
N SER A 164 -20.63 5.85 -10.40
CA SER A 164 -20.17 6.75 -11.46
C SER A 164 -20.65 8.20 -11.28
N THR A 165 -21.71 8.41 -10.49
CA THR A 165 -22.23 9.73 -10.11
C THR A 165 -21.48 10.34 -8.93
N GLY A 166 -20.51 9.61 -8.33
CA GLY A 166 -19.74 10.05 -7.17
C GLY A 166 -20.43 9.83 -5.83
N GLU A 167 -21.57 9.12 -5.79
CA GLU A 167 -22.17 8.69 -4.54
C GLU A 167 -21.29 7.63 -3.88
N HIS A 168 -21.10 7.75 -2.57
CA HIS A 168 -20.30 6.87 -1.75
C HIS A 168 -21.19 6.19 -0.70
N GLN A 169 -21.15 4.87 -0.65
CA GLN A 169 -21.87 4.05 0.32
C GLN A 169 -20.87 3.19 1.08
N HIS A 170 -21.01 3.16 2.40
CA HIS A 170 -20.14 2.44 3.32
C HIS A 170 -21.00 1.40 4.09
N TYR A 171 -20.47 0.17 4.19
CA TYR A 171 -21.10 -0.98 4.84
C TYR A 171 -20.14 -1.67 5.80
#